data_4bb3a1f7e031ea89c6e003e51e575b40
#
_entry.id   4bb3a1f7e031ea89c6e003e51e575b40
#
_cell.length_a   1.000
_cell.length_b   1.000
_cell.length_c   1.000
_cell.angle_alpha   90.00
_cell.angle_beta   90.00
_cell.angle_gamma   90.00
#
_symmetry.space_group_name_H-M   'P 1'
#
loop_
_entity.id
_entity.type
_entity.pdbx_description
1 polymer ?
#
loop_
_entity_poly.entity_id
_entity_poly.type
_entity_poly.pdbx_seq_one_letter_code
_entity_poly.pdbx_strand_id
1 'polypeptide(L)'
;HIADLVTKLQASPQYANMLIVITYDEFGGVWDHVVPPKGDKLGPGTRIPAIIISPLAKSGYVDHTPYDTASILRFITRRWSLPTLAGLTTRDNALKANGQPAMGDLSNALQ
;
A
#
# COMPACT_ATOMS: atom_id res chain seq x y z
N HIS A 1 -11.11 -2.67 -19.02
CA HIS A 1 -10.16 -3.78 -18.81
C HIS A 1 -9.95 -4.11 -17.32
N ILE A 2 -9.55 -3.14 -16.47
CA ILE A 2 -9.38 -3.36 -15.02
C ILE A 2 -10.72 -3.77 -14.37
N ALA A 3 -11.82 -3.09 -14.69
CA ALA A 3 -13.15 -3.43 -14.17
C ALA A 3 -13.55 -4.85 -14.53
N ASP A 4 -13.31 -5.28 -15.78
CA ASP A 4 -13.61 -6.65 -16.23
C ASP A 4 -12.79 -7.69 -15.46
N LEU A 5 -11.51 -7.39 -15.21
CA LEU A 5 -10.64 -8.26 -14.41
C LEU A 5 -11.16 -8.37 -12.97
N VAL A 6 -11.48 -7.24 -12.33
CA VAL A 6 -12.06 -7.22 -10.98
C VAL A 6 -13.35 -8.02 -10.91
N THR A 7 -14.27 -7.85 -11.89
CA THR A 7 -15.51 -8.60 -11.95
C THR A 7 -15.27 -10.11 -12.02
N LYS A 8 -14.29 -10.54 -12.83
CA LYS A 8 -13.91 -11.97 -12.92
C LYS A 8 -13.34 -12.50 -11.60
N LEU A 9 -12.48 -11.71 -10.94
CA LEU A 9 -11.92 -12.09 -9.63
C LEU A 9 -13.02 -12.18 -8.56
N GLN A 10 -13.97 -11.25 -8.56
CA GLN A 10 -15.09 -11.26 -7.64
C GLN A 10 -16.04 -12.45 -7.85
N ALA A 11 -16.14 -12.97 -9.07
CA ALA A 11 -16.90 -14.18 -9.36
C ALA A 11 -16.16 -15.49 -9.00
N SER A 12 -14.88 -15.40 -8.62
CA SER A 12 -14.09 -16.57 -8.21
C SER A 12 -14.54 -17.10 -6.85
N PRO A 13 -14.61 -18.43 -6.65
CA PRO A 13 -14.82 -19.03 -5.34
C PRO A 13 -13.75 -18.62 -4.29
N GLN A 14 -12.59 -18.19 -4.73
CA GLN A 14 -11.50 -17.74 -3.87
C GLN A 14 -11.68 -16.30 -3.39
N TYR A 15 -12.62 -15.52 -3.95
CA TYR A 15 -12.79 -14.11 -3.65
C TYR A 15 -12.97 -13.84 -2.15
N ALA A 16 -13.64 -14.75 -1.43
CA ALA A 16 -13.83 -14.62 0.03
C ALA A 16 -12.50 -14.43 0.82
N ASN A 17 -11.36 -14.83 0.25
CA ASN A 17 -10.04 -14.74 0.85
C ASN A 17 -9.06 -13.88 0.01
N MET A 18 -9.57 -13.09 -0.94
CA MET A 18 -8.72 -12.23 -1.78
C MET A 18 -8.59 -10.83 -1.18
N LEU A 19 -7.39 -10.30 -1.34
CA LEU A 19 -7.10 -8.87 -1.27
C LEU A 19 -6.58 -8.44 -2.65
N ILE A 20 -7.32 -7.59 -3.34
CA ILE A 20 -6.94 -7.02 -4.62
C ILE A 20 -6.45 -5.60 -4.36
N VAL A 21 -5.23 -5.30 -4.77
CA VAL A 21 -4.65 -3.96 -4.69
C VAL A 21 -4.41 -3.48 -6.12
N ILE A 22 -5.02 -2.36 -6.48
CA ILE A 22 -4.82 -1.69 -7.77
C ILE A 22 -4.06 -0.40 -7.47
N THR A 23 -2.87 -0.29 -8.01
CA THR A 23 -2.02 0.88 -7.82
C THR A 23 -1.12 1.07 -9.04
N TYR A 24 -0.43 2.20 -9.09
CA TYR A 24 0.64 2.42 -10.06
C TYR A 24 1.96 1.91 -9.49
N ASP A 25 2.88 1.51 -10.35
CA ASP A 25 4.24 1.10 -10.00
C ASP A 25 5.09 2.32 -9.57
N GLU A 26 4.87 3.47 -10.23
CA GLU A 26 5.52 4.74 -9.92
C GLU A 26 4.68 5.91 -10.45
N PHE A 27 5.15 7.15 -10.32
CA PHE A 27 4.38 8.38 -10.59
C PHE A 27 4.32 8.77 -12.09
N GLY A 28 5.00 8.04 -12.98
CA GLY A 28 4.98 8.28 -14.43
C GLY A 28 5.57 9.62 -14.88
N GLY A 29 6.37 10.28 -14.05
CA GLY A 29 6.89 11.62 -14.33
C GLY A 29 5.85 12.74 -14.19
N VAL A 30 4.67 12.44 -13.64
CA VAL A 30 3.59 13.42 -13.45
C VAL A 30 3.88 14.28 -12.22
N TRP A 31 3.61 15.58 -12.32
CA TRP A 31 3.75 16.51 -11.19
C TRP A 31 2.70 16.26 -10.10
N ASP A 32 3.15 16.29 -8.85
CA ASP A 32 2.28 16.35 -7.67
C ASP A 32 2.67 17.58 -6.83
N HIS A 33 1.70 18.45 -6.50
CA HIS A 33 1.93 19.63 -5.69
C HIS A 33 1.96 19.33 -4.17
N VAL A 34 1.82 18.09 -3.76
CA VAL A 34 2.06 17.65 -2.38
C VAL A 34 3.48 17.11 -2.25
N VAL A 35 4.25 17.74 -1.36
CA VAL A 35 5.64 17.33 -1.12
C VAL A 35 5.67 15.92 -0.52
N PRO A 36 6.49 14.99 -1.08
CA PRO A 36 6.64 13.66 -0.50
C PRO A 36 7.17 13.69 0.93
N PRO A 37 6.86 12.70 1.77
CA PRO A 37 7.49 12.55 3.08
C PRO A 37 8.99 12.40 2.94
N LYS A 38 9.76 13.03 3.81
CA LYS A 38 11.20 12.90 3.81
C LYS A 38 11.62 11.57 4.45
N GLY A 39 11.94 10.59 3.63
CA GLY A 39 12.42 9.28 4.01
C GLY A 39 13.93 9.10 3.79
N ASP A 40 14.33 7.94 3.26
CA ASP A 40 15.70 7.64 2.88
C ASP A 40 16.01 8.13 1.44
N LYS A 41 17.23 7.84 0.95
CA LYS A 41 17.66 8.23 -0.40
C LYS A 41 16.88 7.60 -1.56
N LEU A 42 16.07 6.59 -1.28
CA LEU A 42 15.27 5.86 -2.26
C LEU A 42 13.79 6.26 -2.25
N GLY A 43 13.40 7.19 -1.41
CA GLY A 43 12.02 7.68 -1.36
C GLY A 43 11.47 7.80 0.06
N PRO A 44 10.14 7.86 0.23
CA PRO A 44 9.12 7.74 -0.81
C PRO A 44 9.13 8.91 -1.79
N GLY A 45 8.61 8.67 -3.01
CA GLY A 45 8.42 9.67 -4.03
C GLY A 45 7.04 10.36 -3.96
N THR A 46 6.62 10.95 -5.07
CA THR A 46 5.30 11.58 -5.23
C THR A 46 4.18 10.55 -5.13
N ARG A 47 2.97 11.05 -4.81
CA ARG A 47 1.82 10.18 -4.57
C ARG A 47 1.38 9.45 -5.84
N ILE A 48 0.93 8.22 -5.64
CA ILE A 48 0.23 7.41 -6.64
C ILE A 48 -1.11 6.95 -6.05
N PRO A 49 -2.14 6.72 -6.88
CA PRO A 49 -3.42 6.22 -6.40
C PRO A 49 -3.30 4.76 -5.95
N ALA A 50 -4.14 4.37 -4.99
CA ALA A 50 -4.33 2.98 -4.63
C ALA A 50 -5.79 2.69 -4.34
N ILE A 51 -6.28 1.55 -4.81
CA ILE A 51 -7.64 1.04 -4.54
C ILE A 51 -7.51 -0.35 -3.95
N ILE A 52 -8.17 -0.58 -2.83
CA ILE A 52 -8.19 -1.87 -2.14
C ILE A 52 -9.59 -2.47 -2.27
N ILE A 53 -9.67 -3.69 -2.78
CA ILE A 53 -10.92 -4.43 -2.99
C ILE A 53 -10.80 -5.78 -2.31
N SER A 54 -11.71 -6.06 -1.39
CA SER A 54 -11.81 -7.34 -0.67
C SER A 54 -13.16 -7.43 0.01
N PRO A 55 -13.73 -8.63 0.22
CA PRO A 55 -14.86 -8.80 1.14
C PRO A 55 -14.58 -8.34 2.57
N LEU A 56 -13.28 -8.31 2.94
CA LEU A 56 -12.80 -7.90 4.25
C LEU A 56 -12.37 -6.42 4.31
N ALA A 57 -12.47 -5.68 3.20
CA ALA A 57 -12.14 -4.26 3.18
C ALA A 57 -13.29 -3.42 3.72
N LYS A 58 -12.96 -2.29 4.33
CA LYS A 58 -13.93 -1.27 4.72
C LYS A 58 -14.58 -0.69 3.48
N SER A 59 -15.90 -0.72 3.41
CA SER A 59 -16.65 -0.21 2.25
C SER A 59 -16.79 1.31 2.30
N GLY A 60 -16.61 1.98 1.15
CA GLY A 60 -16.75 3.43 1.04
C GLY A 60 -15.77 4.21 1.93
N TYR A 61 -14.65 3.61 2.30
CA TYR A 61 -13.67 4.17 3.22
C TYR A 61 -12.51 4.81 2.47
N VAL A 62 -12.13 6.01 2.91
CA VAL A 62 -10.91 6.67 2.48
C VAL A 62 -9.87 6.51 3.59
N ASP A 63 -8.81 5.76 3.31
CA ASP A 63 -7.73 5.53 4.27
C ASP A 63 -6.71 6.66 4.21
N HIS A 64 -6.45 7.29 5.34
CA HIS A 64 -5.48 8.37 5.49
C HIS A 64 -4.13 7.89 6.05
N THR A 65 -3.98 6.59 6.25
CA THR A 65 -2.70 6.01 6.66
C THR A 65 -1.66 6.19 5.54
N PRO A 66 -0.46 6.70 5.84
CA PRO A 66 0.60 6.76 4.84
C PRO A 66 1.01 5.37 4.39
N TYR A 67 1.01 5.15 3.09
CA TYR A 67 1.46 3.93 2.43
C TYR A 67 2.51 4.24 1.38
N ASP A 68 3.33 3.27 1.05
CA ASP A 68 4.19 3.25 -0.13
C ASP A 68 4.06 1.91 -0.88
N THR A 69 4.74 1.75 -2.00
CA THR A 69 4.69 0.49 -2.76
C THR A 69 5.17 -0.70 -1.93
N ALA A 70 6.04 -0.49 -0.94
CA ALA A 70 6.51 -1.52 -0.03
C ALA A 70 5.47 -1.91 1.04
N SER A 71 4.37 -1.17 1.19
CA SER A 71 3.27 -1.53 2.10
C SER A 71 2.62 -2.86 1.72
N ILE A 72 2.61 -3.21 0.44
CA ILE A 72 2.16 -4.52 -0.05
C ILE A 72 3.06 -5.64 0.50
N LEU A 73 4.38 -5.42 0.48
CA LEU A 73 5.34 -6.38 1.06
C LEU A 73 5.20 -6.47 2.59
N ARG A 74 4.89 -5.36 3.28
CA ARG A 74 4.60 -5.37 4.71
C ARG A 74 3.37 -6.21 5.02
N PHE A 75 2.30 -6.07 4.22
CA PHE A 75 1.11 -6.91 4.35
C PHE A 75 1.44 -8.39 4.19
N ILE A 76 2.22 -8.76 3.17
CA ILE A 76 2.65 -10.14 2.93
C ILE A 76 3.46 -10.67 4.10
N THR A 77 4.48 -9.95 4.56
CA THR A 77 5.33 -10.38 5.67
C THR A 77 4.52 -10.59 6.95
N ARG A 78 3.58 -9.66 7.24
CA ARG A 78 2.69 -9.78 8.40
C ARG A 78 1.73 -10.95 8.26
N ARG A 79 1.07 -11.10 7.10
CA ARG A 79 0.05 -12.14 6.87
C ARG A 79 0.59 -13.56 7.02
N TRP A 80 1.83 -13.77 6.62
CA TRP A 80 2.47 -15.09 6.66
C TRP A 80 3.58 -15.21 7.69
N SER A 81 3.68 -14.27 8.62
CA SER A 81 4.70 -14.25 9.69
C SER A 81 6.12 -14.42 9.15
N LEU A 82 6.41 -13.78 8.02
CA LEU A 82 7.73 -13.81 7.41
C LEU A 82 8.68 -12.81 8.10
N PRO A 83 9.99 -13.00 8.03
CA PRO A 83 10.95 -12.01 8.51
C PRO A 83 10.77 -10.67 7.82
N THR A 84 10.83 -9.58 8.58
CA THR A 84 10.76 -8.22 8.01
C THR A 84 11.98 -7.96 7.15
N LEU A 85 11.75 -7.46 5.93
CA LEU A 85 12.82 -7.07 5.02
C LEU A 85 13.61 -5.89 5.61
N ALA A 86 14.94 -5.97 5.57
CA ALA A 86 15.81 -4.93 6.14
C ALA A 86 15.55 -3.53 5.55
N GLY A 87 15.20 -3.44 4.26
CA GLY A 87 14.84 -2.19 3.60
C GLY A 87 13.61 -1.51 4.19
N LEU A 88 12.62 -2.27 4.67
CA LEU A 88 11.43 -1.72 5.33
C LEU A 88 11.83 -1.05 6.66
N THR A 89 12.68 -1.70 7.45
CA THR A 89 13.21 -1.13 8.70
C THR A 89 14.04 0.12 8.44
N THR A 90 14.87 0.12 7.41
CA THR A 90 15.68 1.28 7.01
C THR A 90 14.78 2.47 6.65
N ARG A 91 13.73 2.24 5.85
CA ARG A 91 12.76 3.27 5.48
C ARG A 91 12.06 3.85 6.70
N ASP A 92 11.56 3.01 7.61
CA ASP A 92 10.86 3.45 8.81
C ASP A 92 11.76 4.27 9.75
N ASN A 93 13.01 3.85 9.92
CA ASN A 93 13.98 4.60 10.71
C ASN A 93 14.29 5.98 10.09
N ALA A 94 14.41 6.05 8.78
CA ALA A 94 14.64 7.33 8.09
C ALA A 94 13.43 8.26 8.19
N LEU A 95 12.21 7.75 8.00
CA LEU A 95 10.99 8.51 8.19
C LEU A 95 10.89 9.05 9.62
N LYS A 96 11.08 8.19 10.62
CA LYS A 96 11.06 8.56 12.04
C LYS A 96 12.10 9.63 12.38
N ALA A 97 13.32 9.50 11.86
CA ALA A 97 14.39 10.49 12.06
C ALA A 97 14.03 11.87 11.45
N ASN A 98 13.14 11.91 10.48
CA ASN A 98 12.62 13.13 9.86
C ASN A 98 11.24 13.56 10.43
N GLY A 99 10.80 13.01 11.57
CA GLY A 99 9.53 13.36 12.20
C GLY A 99 8.29 12.86 11.47
N GLN A 100 8.44 11.86 10.59
CA GLN A 100 7.36 11.26 9.81
C GLN A 100 6.92 9.93 10.42
N PRO A 101 5.65 9.54 10.26
CA PRO A 101 5.18 8.22 10.68
C PRO A 101 5.80 7.12 9.79
N ALA A 102 5.91 5.91 10.35
CA ALA A 102 6.22 4.73 9.55
C ALA A 102 5.11 4.45 8.54
N MET A 103 5.46 3.80 7.43
CA MET A 103 4.47 3.39 6.44
C MET A 103 3.61 2.24 6.96
N GLY A 104 2.32 2.30 6.67
CA GLY A 104 1.36 1.26 7.04
C GLY A 104 1.54 -0.03 6.24
N ASP A 105 0.83 -1.07 6.66
CA ASP A 105 0.86 -2.42 6.09
C ASP A 105 -0.49 -2.82 5.47
N LEU A 106 -1.31 -1.88 5.07
CA LEU A 106 -2.65 -2.03 4.51
C LEU A 106 -3.71 -2.59 5.48
N SER A 107 -3.34 -3.04 6.69
CA SER A 107 -4.31 -3.63 7.63
C SER A 107 -5.38 -2.64 8.09
N ASN A 108 -5.08 -1.32 8.07
CA ASN A 108 -6.06 -0.30 8.45
C ASN A 108 -7.22 -0.17 7.45
N ALA A 109 -7.05 -0.60 6.21
CA ALA A 109 -8.12 -0.64 5.20
C ALA A 109 -9.05 -1.84 5.38
N LEU A 110 -8.74 -2.79 6.26
CA LEU A 110 -9.51 -4.00 6.51
C LEU A 110 -10.39 -3.86 7.76
N GLN A 111 -11.43 -4.72 7.84
CA GLN A 111 -12.34 -4.83 8.99
C GLN A 111 -11.73 -5.69 10.09
#